data_db3d554d99012ec5da2779c3d8a6147b
#
_entry.id   db3d554d99012ec5da2779c3d8a6147b
#
_cell.length_a   1.000
_cell.length_b   1.000
_cell.length_c   1.000
_cell.angle_alpha   90.00
_cell.angle_beta   90.00
_cell.angle_gamma   90.00
#
_symmetry.space_group_name_H-M   'P 1'
#
loop_
_entity.id
_entity.type
_entity.pdbx_description
1 polymer ?
#
loop_
_entity_poly.entity_id
_entity_poly.type
_entity_poly.pdbx_seq_one_letter_code
_entity_poly.pdbx_strand_id
1 'polypeptide(L)'
;MAITKVRVKINGVWSNLALNSSTGKWEGSITAPSVTSYNQTGGYWPVTVEATNSAGTVTTVDATDSTIGSALRLIVKETVKPVIKLVQPSTGAYISNNMLPIIFDVTDEACGSGVKLSTVALKLSGATYKDGSVGMGKTAITNGYRFTYTPQSALEDGAKTIEITATDNDGNAATTAKATFTVDTIPPTLTISEPASGLITKQSNLIVKGVTNDTTSSPVTVTVVHGSKTYSPTVGDTGAFAQAVVLTEGTNTIKVTAMDAAGKTTGITLTVSLDTTVPTVKSVVMSPNPANVSGSVVITLEVE
;
A
#
# COMPACT_ATOMS: atom_id res chain seq x y z
N MET A 1 -71.08 -15.35 6.44
CA MET A 1 -70.62 -14.74 7.70
C MET A 1 -69.70 -13.61 7.32
N ALA A 2 -69.93 -12.36 7.79
CA ALA A 2 -69.09 -11.22 7.42
C ALA A 2 -67.78 -11.22 8.23
N ILE A 3 -66.66 -10.86 7.56
CA ILE A 3 -65.39 -10.62 8.23
C ILE A 3 -65.42 -9.19 8.77
N THR A 4 -65.06 -9.02 10.04
CA THR A 4 -65.15 -7.72 10.75
C THR A 4 -63.76 -7.14 11.05
N LYS A 5 -62.71 -7.97 11.06
CA LYS A 5 -61.33 -7.51 11.32
C LYS A 5 -60.34 -8.44 10.65
N VAL A 6 -59.33 -7.85 10.04
CA VAL A 6 -58.12 -8.56 9.56
C VAL A 6 -56.89 -7.83 10.07
N ARG A 7 -55.92 -8.58 10.57
CA ARG A 7 -54.62 -8.03 11.01
C ARG A 7 -53.49 -8.95 10.59
N VAL A 8 -52.32 -8.36 10.48
CA VAL A 8 -51.09 -9.02 10.04
C VAL A 8 -50.02 -8.78 11.09
N LYS A 9 -49.23 -9.81 11.40
CA LYS A 9 -48.06 -9.72 12.27
C LYS A 9 -46.81 -9.98 11.47
N ILE A 10 -45.84 -9.05 11.54
CA ILE A 10 -44.51 -9.19 11.01
C ILE A 10 -43.52 -8.77 12.10
N ASN A 11 -42.45 -9.52 12.31
CA ASN A 11 -41.46 -9.25 13.35
C ASN A 11 -42.07 -8.92 14.72
N GLY A 12 -43.07 -9.70 15.12
CA GLY A 12 -43.77 -9.55 16.42
C GLY A 12 -44.81 -8.43 16.51
N VAL A 13 -44.88 -7.53 15.52
CA VAL A 13 -45.79 -6.36 15.53
C VAL A 13 -47.07 -6.65 14.74
N TRP A 14 -48.21 -6.42 15.36
CA TRP A 14 -49.52 -6.51 14.73
C TRP A 14 -49.95 -5.21 14.08
N SER A 15 -50.42 -5.28 12.85
CA SER A 15 -51.01 -4.16 12.09
C SER A 15 -52.40 -4.53 11.59
N ASN A 16 -53.36 -3.65 11.75
CA ASN A 16 -54.72 -3.86 11.22
C ASN A 16 -54.76 -3.49 9.72
N LEU A 17 -55.47 -4.27 8.94
CA LEU A 17 -55.83 -3.96 7.57
C LEU A 17 -57.21 -3.31 7.50
N ALA A 18 -57.47 -2.48 6.50
CA ALA A 18 -58.75 -1.85 6.22
C ALA A 18 -59.41 -2.53 5.03
N LEU A 19 -60.74 -2.65 5.06
CA LEU A 19 -61.51 -3.12 3.93
C LEU A 19 -61.59 -2.04 2.86
N ASN A 20 -61.03 -2.31 1.69
CA ASN A 20 -61.22 -1.49 0.50
C ASN A 20 -62.57 -1.85 -0.15
N SER A 21 -63.55 -0.95 -0.01
CA SER A 21 -64.90 -1.18 -0.50
C SER A 21 -65.00 -1.31 -2.03
N SER A 22 -64.07 -0.73 -2.75
CA SER A 22 -64.03 -0.79 -4.23
C SER A 22 -63.54 -2.13 -4.73
N THR A 23 -62.59 -2.77 -4.02
CA THR A 23 -61.97 -4.04 -4.41
C THR A 23 -62.51 -5.27 -3.63
N GLY A 24 -63.20 -5.00 -2.52
CA GLY A 24 -63.65 -6.04 -1.59
C GLY A 24 -62.50 -6.74 -0.83
N LYS A 25 -61.30 -6.19 -0.88
CA LYS A 25 -60.06 -6.76 -0.26
C LYS A 25 -59.67 -6.00 1.00
N TRP A 26 -59.01 -6.69 1.92
CA TRP A 26 -58.38 -6.09 3.11
C TRP A 26 -56.93 -5.69 2.72
N GLU A 27 -56.62 -4.41 2.90
CA GLU A 27 -55.38 -3.82 2.46
C GLU A 27 -54.77 -2.92 3.53
N GLY A 28 -53.44 -2.75 3.53
CA GLY A 28 -52.71 -1.84 4.43
C GLY A 28 -51.21 -1.83 4.11
N SER A 29 -50.57 -0.71 4.39
CA SER A 29 -49.11 -0.56 4.26
C SER A 29 -48.47 -0.86 5.61
N ILE A 30 -47.46 -1.71 5.62
CA ILE A 30 -46.70 -2.11 6.81
C ILE A 30 -45.24 -1.88 6.51
N THR A 31 -44.54 -1.22 7.45
CA THR A 31 -43.08 -1.01 7.31
C THR A 31 -42.37 -2.36 7.42
N ALA A 32 -41.52 -2.67 6.46
CA ALA A 32 -40.70 -3.86 6.50
C ALA A 32 -39.71 -3.81 7.68
N PRO A 33 -39.31 -4.97 8.23
CA PRO A 33 -38.23 -5.03 9.21
C PRO A 33 -36.97 -4.32 8.75
N SER A 34 -36.25 -3.68 9.66
CA SER A 34 -35.01 -2.95 9.38
C SER A 34 -33.78 -3.84 9.23
N VAL A 35 -33.95 -5.16 9.35
CA VAL A 35 -32.88 -6.16 9.20
C VAL A 35 -33.19 -7.06 8.01
N THR A 36 -32.20 -7.41 7.24
CA THR A 36 -32.35 -8.31 6.10
C THR A 36 -32.89 -9.68 6.53
N SER A 37 -33.68 -10.30 5.65
CA SER A 37 -34.16 -11.67 5.88
C SER A 37 -33.07 -12.73 5.71
N TYR A 38 -31.92 -12.40 5.12
CA TYR A 38 -30.79 -13.33 4.94
C TYR A 38 -30.36 -13.97 6.27
N ASN A 39 -30.36 -13.18 7.36
CA ASN A 39 -29.96 -13.63 8.69
C ASN A 39 -31.09 -14.29 9.49
N GLN A 40 -32.30 -14.45 8.91
CA GLN A 40 -33.42 -15.10 9.55
C GLN A 40 -33.45 -16.61 9.27
N THR A 41 -33.95 -17.39 10.19
CA THR A 41 -34.15 -18.83 9.99
C THR A 41 -35.05 -19.08 8.76
N GLY A 42 -34.49 -19.79 7.78
CA GLY A 42 -35.18 -20.05 6.52
C GLY A 42 -35.08 -18.92 5.49
N GLY A 43 -34.38 -17.81 5.78
CA GLY A 43 -34.14 -16.71 4.84
C GLY A 43 -35.35 -15.82 4.57
N TYR A 44 -36.32 -15.77 5.49
CA TYR A 44 -37.52 -14.93 5.36
C TYR A 44 -38.05 -14.51 6.75
N TRP A 45 -38.79 -13.39 6.76
CA TRP A 45 -39.61 -13.00 7.92
C TRP A 45 -40.97 -13.69 7.84
N PRO A 46 -41.38 -14.52 8.84
CA PRO A 46 -42.68 -15.14 8.84
C PRO A 46 -43.76 -14.09 9.03
N VAL A 47 -44.78 -14.16 8.19
CA VAL A 47 -45.99 -13.34 8.27
C VAL A 47 -47.12 -14.18 8.85
N THR A 48 -47.83 -13.67 9.87
CA THR A 48 -49.02 -14.27 10.41
C THR A 48 -50.22 -13.41 10.07
N VAL A 49 -51.30 -13.99 9.58
CA VAL A 49 -52.56 -13.30 9.31
C VAL A 49 -53.65 -13.85 10.19
N GLU A 50 -54.43 -12.97 10.81
CA GLU A 50 -55.64 -13.31 11.53
C GLU A 50 -56.85 -12.60 10.88
N ALA A 51 -57.93 -13.37 10.70
CA ALA A 51 -59.22 -12.87 10.29
C ALA A 51 -60.27 -13.19 11.34
N THR A 52 -61.07 -12.21 11.74
CA THR A 52 -62.13 -12.34 12.72
C THR A 52 -63.48 -12.10 12.02
N ASN A 53 -64.47 -12.98 12.25
CA ASN A 53 -65.81 -12.82 11.70
C ASN A 53 -66.76 -12.13 12.68
N SER A 54 -68.00 -11.86 12.25
CA SER A 54 -69.03 -11.23 13.06
C SER A 54 -69.47 -12.01 14.29
N ALA A 55 -69.16 -13.31 14.39
CA ALA A 55 -69.39 -14.14 15.56
C ALA A 55 -68.19 -14.17 16.54
N GLY A 56 -67.11 -13.43 16.25
CA GLY A 56 -65.87 -13.40 17.06
C GLY A 56 -64.94 -14.59 16.83
N THR A 57 -65.23 -15.48 15.87
CA THR A 57 -64.34 -16.60 15.54
C THR A 57 -63.13 -16.08 14.79
N VAL A 58 -61.94 -16.54 15.19
CA VAL A 58 -60.65 -16.15 14.63
C VAL A 58 -60.06 -17.31 13.84
N THR A 59 -59.60 -17.00 12.62
CA THR A 59 -58.76 -17.92 11.84
C THR A 59 -57.36 -17.30 11.75
N THR A 60 -56.33 -18.14 12.05
CA THR A 60 -54.92 -17.72 11.97
C THR A 60 -54.22 -18.61 10.94
N VAL A 61 -53.45 -17.96 10.06
CA VAL A 61 -52.58 -18.61 9.07
C VAL A 61 -51.20 -17.99 9.12
N ASP A 62 -50.18 -18.79 8.89
CA ASP A 62 -48.79 -18.34 8.88
C ASP A 62 -47.94 -19.05 7.80
N ALA A 63 -46.62 -18.83 7.84
CA ALA A 63 -45.68 -19.38 6.88
C ALA A 63 -45.57 -20.92 6.85
N THR A 64 -46.24 -21.63 7.79
CA THR A 64 -46.29 -23.10 7.86
C THR A 64 -47.57 -23.68 7.23
N ASP A 65 -48.53 -22.83 6.85
CA ASP A 65 -49.75 -23.27 6.17
C ASP A 65 -49.45 -23.99 4.87
N SER A 66 -50.10 -25.15 4.68
CA SER A 66 -49.80 -26.00 3.53
C SER A 66 -50.26 -25.44 2.17
N THR A 67 -51.17 -24.47 2.18
CA THR A 67 -51.79 -23.90 0.96
C THR A 67 -51.21 -22.54 0.63
N ILE A 68 -51.12 -21.63 1.61
CA ILE A 68 -50.73 -20.24 1.41
C ILE A 68 -49.46 -19.83 2.15
N GLY A 69 -48.88 -20.74 2.93
CA GLY A 69 -47.70 -20.44 3.76
C GLY A 69 -46.49 -19.88 2.97
N SER A 70 -46.33 -20.29 1.71
CA SER A 70 -45.27 -19.73 0.85
C SER A 70 -45.47 -18.23 0.55
N ALA A 71 -46.73 -17.77 0.46
CA ALA A 71 -47.06 -16.37 0.26
C ALA A 71 -46.91 -15.53 1.55
N LEU A 72 -46.78 -16.19 2.71
CA LEU A 72 -46.57 -15.57 4.01
C LEU A 72 -45.09 -15.51 4.45
N ARG A 73 -44.18 -15.59 3.49
CA ARG A 73 -42.72 -15.48 3.66
C ARG A 73 -42.23 -14.15 3.07
N LEU A 74 -42.07 -13.16 3.94
CA LEU A 74 -41.59 -11.84 3.50
C LEU A 74 -40.07 -11.88 3.33
N ILE A 75 -39.58 -11.58 2.12
CA ILE A 75 -38.18 -11.39 1.83
C ILE A 75 -37.85 -9.90 1.96
N VAL A 76 -36.98 -9.56 2.88
CA VAL A 76 -36.43 -8.22 3.08
C VAL A 76 -34.96 -8.26 2.69
N LYS A 77 -34.57 -7.40 1.78
CA LYS A 77 -33.18 -7.21 1.37
C LYS A 77 -32.68 -5.86 1.83
N GLU A 78 -31.42 -5.82 2.19
CA GLU A 78 -30.70 -4.57 2.35
C GLU A 78 -30.27 -3.98 1.01
N THR A 79 -29.80 -2.74 1.02
CA THR A 79 -29.31 -2.02 -0.16
C THR A 79 -27.94 -1.37 0.07
N VAL A 80 -27.39 -1.53 1.26
CA VAL A 80 -26.06 -1.02 1.61
C VAL A 80 -25.02 -1.92 0.99
N LYS A 81 -23.97 -1.32 0.44
CA LYS A 81 -22.89 -2.03 -0.24
C LYS A 81 -21.78 -2.35 0.72
N PRO A 82 -21.13 -3.52 0.62
CA PRO A 82 -19.95 -3.79 1.42
C PRO A 82 -18.80 -2.81 1.06
N VAL A 83 -17.90 -2.60 2.01
CA VAL A 83 -16.77 -1.68 1.89
C VAL A 83 -15.49 -2.47 1.74
N ILE A 84 -14.67 -2.09 0.76
CA ILE A 84 -13.33 -2.66 0.54
C ILE A 84 -12.29 -1.62 0.95
N LYS A 85 -11.34 -2.02 1.80
CA LYS A 85 -10.20 -1.20 2.23
C LYS A 85 -8.90 -1.94 1.95
N LEU A 86 -8.07 -1.40 1.04
CA LEU A 86 -6.70 -1.87 0.88
C LEU A 86 -5.88 -1.42 2.09
N VAL A 87 -5.19 -2.37 2.73
CA VAL A 87 -4.34 -2.15 3.91
C VAL A 87 -2.87 -2.11 3.50
N GLN A 88 -2.45 -3.03 2.61
CA GLN A 88 -1.08 -3.15 2.13
C GLN A 88 -1.05 -3.75 0.72
N PRO A 89 -0.18 -3.23 -0.19
CA PRO A 89 0.63 -2.01 -0.05
C PRO A 89 -0.20 -0.73 -0.15
N SER A 90 0.36 0.41 0.26
CA SER A 90 -0.26 1.70 -0.01
C SER A 90 -0.24 2.00 -1.52
N THR A 91 -1.25 2.71 -2.01
CA THR A 91 -1.27 3.16 -3.41
C THR A 91 -0.06 4.04 -3.72
N GLY A 92 0.61 3.74 -4.83
CA GLY A 92 1.82 4.45 -5.27
C GLY A 92 3.09 4.08 -4.52
N ALA A 93 3.06 3.10 -3.62
CA ALA A 93 4.25 2.66 -2.88
C ALA A 93 5.29 2.04 -3.82
N TYR A 94 6.55 2.30 -3.52
CA TYR A 94 7.69 1.54 -4.02
C TYR A 94 8.08 0.50 -2.98
N ILE A 95 8.29 -0.73 -3.37
CA ILE A 95 8.60 -1.84 -2.46
C ILE A 95 9.78 -2.66 -2.95
N SER A 96 10.72 -2.95 -2.05
CA SER A 96 11.90 -3.79 -2.34
C SER A 96 11.69 -5.27 -2.01
N ASN A 97 10.57 -5.63 -1.37
CA ASN A 97 10.20 -7.01 -1.09
C ASN A 97 9.22 -7.51 -2.17
N ASN A 98 9.71 -8.26 -3.14
CA ASN A 98 8.90 -8.81 -4.23
C ASN A 98 7.99 -9.99 -3.83
N MET A 99 7.98 -10.36 -2.54
CA MET A 99 7.06 -11.33 -1.92
C MET A 99 6.14 -10.67 -0.90
N LEU A 100 6.01 -9.31 -0.93
CA LEU A 100 5.18 -8.58 0.03
C LEU A 100 3.73 -9.06 -0.04
N PRO A 101 3.11 -9.47 1.09
CA PRO A 101 1.70 -9.83 1.10
C PRO A 101 0.80 -8.64 0.76
N ILE A 102 -0.27 -8.90 0.02
CA ILE A 102 -1.33 -7.92 -0.24
C ILE A 102 -2.42 -8.15 0.80
N ILE A 103 -2.75 -7.12 1.57
CA ILE A 103 -3.71 -7.20 2.68
C ILE A 103 -4.85 -6.21 2.41
N PHE A 104 -6.08 -6.70 2.52
CA PHE A 104 -7.27 -5.86 2.38
C PHE A 104 -8.41 -6.36 3.27
N ASP A 105 -9.25 -5.44 3.69
CA ASP A 105 -10.44 -5.73 4.47
C ASP A 105 -11.68 -5.61 3.57
N VAL A 106 -12.64 -6.50 3.75
CA VAL A 106 -13.98 -6.41 3.19
C VAL A 106 -14.95 -6.50 4.35
N THR A 107 -15.74 -5.46 4.56
CA THR A 107 -16.70 -5.35 5.65
C THR A 107 -18.08 -5.00 5.11
N ASP A 108 -19.10 -5.45 5.81
CA ASP A 108 -20.48 -5.08 5.58
C ASP A 108 -21.00 -4.26 6.77
N GLU A 109 -22.19 -3.69 6.72
CA GLU A 109 -22.74 -2.99 7.86
C GLU A 109 -23.20 -3.95 8.96
N ALA A 110 -23.37 -3.42 10.16
CA ALA A 110 -23.92 -4.19 11.28
C ALA A 110 -25.37 -4.61 10.96
N CYS A 111 -25.68 -5.88 11.16
CA CYS A 111 -26.98 -6.48 10.83
C CYS A 111 -27.32 -6.54 9.33
N GLY A 112 -26.35 -6.29 8.46
CA GLY A 112 -26.43 -6.55 7.03
C GLY A 112 -26.43 -8.03 6.66
N SER A 113 -26.46 -8.34 5.38
CA SER A 113 -26.43 -9.74 4.89
C SER A 113 -25.05 -10.38 5.01
N GLY A 114 -24.02 -9.58 5.24
CA GLY A 114 -22.64 -10.00 5.37
C GLY A 114 -21.94 -10.26 4.03
N VAL A 115 -20.62 -10.28 4.07
CA VAL A 115 -19.78 -10.46 2.89
C VAL A 115 -19.97 -11.84 2.26
N LYS A 116 -20.32 -11.89 0.97
CA LYS A 116 -20.41 -13.13 0.19
C LYS A 116 -19.01 -13.57 -0.26
N LEU A 117 -18.39 -14.46 0.50
CA LEU A 117 -17.00 -14.88 0.33
C LEU A 117 -16.66 -15.35 -1.09
N SER A 118 -17.58 -16.08 -1.76
CA SER A 118 -17.37 -16.60 -3.11
C SER A 118 -17.20 -15.51 -4.18
N THR A 119 -17.56 -14.26 -3.88
CA THR A 119 -17.46 -13.12 -4.79
C THR A 119 -16.21 -12.27 -4.55
N VAL A 120 -15.55 -12.46 -3.40
CA VAL A 120 -14.31 -11.73 -3.09
C VAL A 120 -13.22 -12.16 -4.05
N ALA A 121 -12.69 -11.19 -4.80
CA ALA A 121 -11.64 -11.43 -5.76
C ALA A 121 -10.61 -10.31 -5.72
N LEU A 122 -9.35 -10.70 -5.66
CA LEU A 122 -8.18 -9.86 -5.88
C LEU A 122 -7.65 -10.12 -7.29
N LYS A 123 -7.58 -9.09 -8.12
CA LYS A 123 -6.88 -9.13 -9.40
C LYS A 123 -5.55 -8.39 -9.24
N LEU A 124 -4.44 -9.10 -9.41
CA LEU A 124 -3.08 -8.58 -9.34
C LEU A 124 -2.44 -8.69 -10.72
N SER A 125 -2.18 -7.55 -11.37
CA SER A 125 -1.55 -7.47 -12.70
C SER A 125 -2.14 -8.45 -13.73
N GLY A 126 -3.47 -8.62 -13.71
CA GLY A 126 -4.21 -9.50 -14.63
C GLY A 126 -4.57 -10.86 -14.05
N ALA A 127 -3.81 -11.43 -13.14
CA ALA A 127 -4.12 -12.69 -12.46
C ALA A 127 -5.19 -12.48 -11.37
N THR A 128 -6.13 -13.42 -11.24
CA THR A 128 -7.25 -13.32 -10.28
C THR A 128 -7.14 -14.38 -9.20
N TYR A 129 -7.23 -13.96 -7.95
CA TYR A 129 -7.20 -14.79 -6.74
C TYR A 129 -8.49 -14.61 -5.95
N LYS A 130 -9.11 -15.72 -5.57
CA LYS A 130 -10.37 -15.75 -4.82
C LYS A 130 -10.17 -16.39 -3.45
N ASP A 131 -11.19 -16.34 -2.61
CA ASP A 131 -11.22 -17.14 -1.38
C ASP A 131 -10.98 -18.62 -1.71
N GLY A 132 -10.02 -19.24 -1.01
CA GLY A 132 -9.56 -20.61 -1.28
C GLY A 132 -8.47 -20.75 -2.35
N SER A 133 -8.06 -19.69 -3.06
CA SER A 133 -6.86 -19.73 -3.92
C SER A 133 -5.60 -19.96 -3.09
N VAL A 134 -4.61 -20.64 -3.66
CA VAL A 134 -3.30 -20.80 -3.02
C VAL A 134 -2.70 -19.43 -2.70
N GLY A 135 -2.19 -19.26 -1.49
CA GLY A 135 -1.67 -17.99 -0.99
C GLY A 135 -2.72 -17.03 -0.45
N MET A 136 -4.02 -17.28 -0.64
CA MET A 136 -5.08 -16.45 -0.08
C MET A 136 -5.54 -16.98 1.28
N GLY A 137 -5.22 -16.24 2.34
CA GLY A 137 -5.74 -16.45 3.69
C GLY A 137 -6.81 -15.45 4.05
N LYS A 138 -7.64 -15.78 5.06
CA LYS A 138 -8.60 -14.84 5.63
C LYS A 138 -8.70 -14.98 7.15
N THR A 139 -9.01 -13.87 7.81
CA THR A 139 -9.29 -13.81 9.26
C THR A 139 -10.56 -12.99 9.47
N ALA A 140 -11.45 -13.46 10.34
CA ALA A 140 -12.64 -12.70 10.70
C ALA A 140 -12.25 -11.41 11.44
N ILE A 141 -12.92 -10.32 11.09
CA ILE A 141 -12.87 -9.02 11.76
C ILE A 141 -14.30 -8.56 12.04
N THR A 142 -14.46 -7.45 12.72
CA THR A 142 -15.80 -6.89 12.97
C THR A 142 -16.52 -6.64 11.64
N ASN A 143 -17.70 -7.24 11.50
CA ASN A 143 -18.58 -7.14 10.34
C ASN A 143 -17.93 -7.57 8.99
N GLY A 144 -16.95 -8.46 9.01
CA GLY A 144 -16.35 -8.92 7.75
C GLY A 144 -15.07 -9.72 7.92
N TYR A 145 -14.19 -9.58 6.93
CA TYR A 145 -12.96 -10.37 6.85
C TYR A 145 -11.78 -9.52 6.39
N ARG A 146 -10.62 -9.80 6.99
CA ARG A 146 -9.30 -9.41 6.45
C ARG A 146 -8.78 -10.53 5.59
N PHE A 147 -8.44 -10.21 4.36
CA PHE A 147 -7.80 -11.10 3.42
C PHE A 147 -6.31 -10.78 3.34
N THR A 148 -5.50 -11.83 3.24
CA THR A 148 -4.05 -11.73 3.04
C THR A 148 -3.67 -12.65 1.89
N TYR A 149 -3.22 -12.06 0.79
CA TYR A 149 -2.66 -12.80 -0.33
C TYR A 149 -1.14 -12.73 -0.28
N THR A 150 -0.47 -13.87 -0.12
CA THR A 150 0.98 -14.01 -0.22
C THR A 150 1.34 -14.51 -1.61
N PRO A 151 2.10 -13.74 -2.42
CA PRO A 151 2.57 -14.20 -3.71
C PRO A 151 3.28 -15.55 -3.60
N GLN A 152 3.01 -16.46 -4.53
CA GLN A 152 3.62 -17.81 -4.52
C GLN A 152 4.94 -17.87 -5.30
N SER A 153 5.26 -16.81 -6.01
CA SER A 153 6.54 -16.55 -6.67
C SER A 153 6.87 -15.08 -6.55
N ALA A 154 8.14 -14.76 -6.64
CA ALA A 154 8.62 -13.37 -6.66
C ALA A 154 7.92 -12.59 -7.78
N LEU A 155 7.38 -11.42 -7.44
CA LEU A 155 6.86 -10.48 -8.42
C LEU A 155 8.05 -9.85 -9.16
N GLU A 156 7.97 -9.74 -10.46
CA GLU A 156 8.97 -9.04 -11.27
C GLU A 156 9.00 -7.54 -10.93
N ASP A 157 10.12 -6.89 -11.15
CA ASP A 157 10.24 -5.46 -10.97
C ASP A 157 9.29 -4.69 -11.91
N GLY A 158 8.95 -3.46 -11.54
CA GLY A 158 8.04 -2.58 -12.28
C GLY A 158 6.65 -2.46 -11.66
N ALA A 159 5.81 -1.66 -12.32
CA ALA A 159 4.47 -1.31 -11.85
C ALA A 159 3.54 -2.53 -11.79
N LYS A 160 2.77 -2.62 -10.70
CA LYS A 160 1.74 -3.63 -10.44
C LYS A 160 0.40 -2.93 -10.22
N THR A 161 -0.65 -3.58 -10.66
CA THR A 161 -2.03 -3.11 -10.48
C THR A 161 -2.79 -4.04 -9.55
N ILE A 162 -3.59 -3.45 -8.66
CA ILE A 162 -4.52 -4.14 -7.78
C ILE A 162 -5.93 -3.71 -8.16
N GLU A 163 -6.84 -4.70 -8.26
CA GLU A 163 -8.27 -4.48 -8.34
C GLU A 163 -8.97 -5.48 -7.43
N ILE A 164 -9.83 -5.00 -6.51
CA ILE A 164 -10.53 -5.84 -5.54
C ILE A 164 -12.02 -5.64 -5.72
N THR A 165 -12.76 -6.75 -5.80
CA THR A 165 -14.22 -6.79 -5.91
C THR A 165 -14.83 -7.67 -4.85
N ALA A 166 -16.04 -7.35 -4.41
CA ALA A 166 -16.84 -8.15 -3.48
C ALA A 166 -18.32 -7.80 -3.63
N THR A 167 -19.21 -8.71 -3.22
CA THR A 167 -20.62 -8.44 -2.98
C THR A 167 -20.99 -8.93 -1.59
N ASP A 168 -22.11 -8.43 -1.05
CA ASP A 168 -22.79 -9.05 0.08
C ASP A 168 -23.65 -10.25 -0.36
N ASN A 169 -24.32 -10.87 0.60
CA ASN A 169 -25.20 -12.01 0.32
C ASN A 169 -26.56 -11.61 -0.27
N ASP A 170 -27.01 -10.37 -0.12
CA ASP A 170 -28.23 -9.82 -0.76
C ASP A 170 -27.98 -9.36 -2.20
N GLY A 171 -26.71 -9.30 -2.62
CA GLY A 171 -26.28 -9.04 -4.00
C GLY A 171 -25.81 -7.61 -4.28
N ASN A 172 -25.64 -6.77 -3.24
CA ASN A 172 -25.11 -5.43 -3.43
C ASN A 172 -23.61 -5.49 -3.69
N ALA A 173 -23.16 -4.90 -4.79
CA ALA A 173 -21.75 -4.90 -5.17
C ALA A 173 -21.00 -3.74 -4.52
N ALA A 174 -19.87 -4.03 -3.89
CA ALA A 174 -18.94 -3.04 -3.38
C ALA A 174 -18.42 -2.13 -4.51
N THR A 175 -18.08 -0.90 -4.19
CA THR A 175 -17.26 -0.09 -5.09
C THR A 175 -15.90 -0.78 -5.26
N THR A 176 -15.52 -1.08 -6.50
CA THR A 176 -14.24 -1.72 -6.81
C THR A 176 -13.08 -0.88 -6.29
N ALA A 177 -12.24 -1.47 -5.44
CA ALA A 177 -11.01 -0.82 -4.99
C ALA A 177 -9.90 -1.05 -6.03
N LYS A 178 -9.23 0.04 -6.43
CA LYS A 178 -8.11 0.02 -7.38
C LYS A 178 -6.91 0.69 -6.76
N ALA A 179 -5.72 0.11 -6.98
CA ALA A 179 -4.46 0.65 -6.53
C ALA A 179 -3.32 0.24 -7.48
N THR A 180 -2.22 0.97 -7.41
CA THR A 180 -0.96 0.63 -8.07
C THR A 180 0.17 0.69 -7.06
N PHE A 181 1.21 -0.11 -7.28
CA PHE A 181 2.48 -0.04 -6.56
C PHE A 181 3.60 -0.49 -7.50
N THR A 182 4.84 -0.20 -7.14
CA THR A 182 6.00 -0.58 -7.94
C THR A 182 6.89 -1.51 -7.13
N VAL A 183 7.24 -2.65 -7.70
CA VAL A 183 8.27 -3.55 -7.15
C VAL A 183 9.60 -3.14 -7.73
N ASP A 184 10.62 -2.99 -6.89
CA ASP A 184 11.98 -2.71 -7.30
C ASP A 184 12.98 -3.38 -6.36
N THR A 185 13.67 -4.38 -6.89
CA THR A 185 14.67 -5.17 -6.16
C THR A 185 16.10 -4.77 -6.53
N ILE A 186 16.28 -3.88 -7.51
CA ILE A 186 17.59 -3.49 -8.06
C ILE A 186 18.03 -2.19 -7.38
N PRO A 187 19.23 -2.13 -6.80
CA PRO A 187 19.78 -0.88 -6.27
C PRO A 187 20.05 0.14 -7.36
N PRO A 188 20.02 1.45 -7.05
CA PRO A 188 20.34 2.50 -8.00
C PRO A 188 21.80 2.41 -8.45
N THR A 189 22.08 2.84 -9.65
CA THR A 189 23.46 3.04 -10.14
C THR A 189 24.08 4.26 -9.46
N LEU A 190 25.38 4.23 -9.21
CA LEU A 190 26.13 5.36 -8.67
C LEU A 190 27.53 5.38 -9.30
N THR A 191 27.92 6.52 -9.87
CA THR A 191 29.27 6.75 -10.35
C THR A 191 29.79 8.09 -9.83
N ILE A 192 31.06 8.13 -9.45
CA ILE A 192 31.75 9.37 -9.04
C ILE A 192 32.67 9.77 -10.17
N SER A 193 32.48 11.00 -10.68
CA SER A 193 33.32 11.57 -11.73
C SER A 193 34.49 12.36 -11.14
N GLU A 194 34.30 12.99 -9.99
CA GLU A 194 35.31 13.76 -9.27
C GLU A 194 35.08 13.66 -7.75
N PRO A 195 36.15 13.57 -6.95
CA PRO A 195 37.54 13.32 -7.32
C PRO A 195 37.81 11.87 -7.70
N ALA A 196 38.92 11.56 -8.30
CA ALA A 196 39.46 10.22 -8.35
C ALA A 196 39.85 9.79 -6.92
N SER A 197 39.62 8.52 -6.57
CA SER A 197 40.06 7.97 -5.28
C SER A 197 41.59 7.91 -5.26
N GLY A 198 42.21 8.29 -4.15
CA GLY A 198 43.66 8.40 -4.00
C GLY A 198 44.22 9.76 -4.42
N LEU A 199 43.40 10.76 -4.75
CA LEU A 199 43.83 12.11 -5.03
C LEU A 199 44.62 12.68 -3.85
N ILE A 200 45.79 13.28 -4.14
CA ILE A 200 46.54 14.14 -3.21
C ILE A 200 46.37 15.58 -3.67
N THR A 201 45.99 16.47 -2.79
CA THR A 201 45.71 17.89 -3.10
C THR A 201 46.15 18.81 -1.98
N LYS A 202 46.48 20.04 -2.35
CA LYS A 202 46.75 21.15 -1.41
C LYS A 202 45.50 22.01 -1.13
N GLN A 203 44.38 21.70 -1.80
CA GLN A 203 43.14 22.46 -1.65
C GLN A 203 42.23 21.80 -0.62
N SER A 204 41.91 22.50 0.47
CA SER A 204 41.03 22.02 1.51
C SER A 204 39.56 21.93 1.06
N ASN A 205 39.14 22.78 0.11
CA ASN A 205 37.79 22.73 -0.46
C ASN A 205 37.76 21.77 -1.65
N LEU A 206 37.00 20.69 -1.52
CA LEU A 206 36.86 19.66 -2.57
C LEU A 206 35.40 19.58 -3.00
N ILE A 207 35.15 19.38 -4.29
CA ILE A 207 33.79 19.11 -4.79
C ILE A 207 33.73 17.65 -5.19
N VAL A 208 32.79 16.90 -4.59
CA VAL A 208 32.42 15.54 -4.99
C VAL A 208 31.34 15.66 -6.04
N LYS A 209 31.58 15.13 -7.25
CA LYS A 209 30.61 15.10 -8.34
C LYS A 209 30.36 13.68 -8.78
N GLY A 210 29.11 13.39 -9.16
CA GLY A 210 28.74 12.09 -9.65
C GLY A 210 27.39 12.09 -10.35
N VAL A 211 27.00 10.90 -10.78
CA VAL A 211 25.71 10.63 -11.41
C VAL A 211 25.13 9.38 -10.79
N THR A 212 23.85 9.43 -10.49
CA THR A 212 23.04 8.29 -10.06
C THR A 212 21.82 8.15 -10.96
N ASN A 213 21.30 6.95 -11.11
CA ASN A 213 20.07 6.72 -11.86
C ASN A 213 19.39 5.45 -11.36
N ASP A 214 18.05 5.50 -11.33
CA ASP A 214 17.19 4.35 -11.21
C ASP A 214 15.99 4.52 -12.15
N THR A 215 15.74 3.52 -13.00
CA THR A 215 14.67 3.57 -14.00
C THR A 215 13.34 3.05 -13.46
N THR A 216 13.34 2.34 -12.33
CA THR A 216 12.18 1.66 -11.75
C THR A 216 11.62 2.44 -10.58
N SER A 217 12.48 2.96 -9.70
CA SER A 217 12.05 3.63 -8.46
C SER A 217 12.72 5.00 -8.26
N SER A 218 12.28 5.99 -9.02
CA SER A 218 12.66 7.38 -8.86
C SER A 218 11.76 8.13 -7.87
N PRO A 219 12.26 9.21 -7.21
CA PRO A 219 13.60 9.79 -7.35
C PRO A 219 14.67 9.06 -6.51
N VAL A 220 15.91 9.11 -6.96
CA VAL A 220 17.08 8.68 -6.19
C VAL A 220 17.58 9.83 -5.33
N THR A 221 17.88 9.55 -4.07
CA THR A 221 18.51 10.49 -3.14
C THR A 221 19.98 10.15 -2.96
N VAL A 222 20.82 11.16 -2.72
CA VAL A 222 22.26 10.98 -2.47
C VAL A 222 22.63 11.56 -1.12
N THR A 223 23.43 10.82 -0.36
CA THR A 223 24.10 11.31 0.86
C THR A 223 25.61 11.23 0.72
N VAL A 224 26.30 12.28 1.17
CA VAL A 224 27.76 12.35 1.23
C VAL A 224 28.18 12.51 2.68
N VAL A 225 28.98 11.58 3.20
CA VAL A 225 29.46 11.60 4.59
C VAL A 225 30.98 11.82 4.57
N HIS A 226 31.43 12.83 5.30
CA HIS A 226 32.83 13.11 5.53
C HIS A 226 33.06 13.49 7.01
N GLY A 227 33.85 12.68 7.72
CA GLY A 227 33.99 12.80 9.17
C GLY A 227 32.65 12.64 9.87
N SER A 228 32.27 13.62 10.71
CA SER A 228 30.98 13.67 11.39
C SER A 228 29.88 14.39 10.60
N LYS A 229 30.18 14.92 9.42
CA LYS A 229 29.24 15.69 8.61
C LYS A 229 28.56 14.82 7.58
N THR A 230 27.23 14.99 7.47
CA THR A 230 26.39 14.38 6.44
C THR A 230 25.78 15.48 5.58
N TYR A 231 25.85 15.33 4.28
CA TYR A 231 25.31 16.24 3.29
C TYR A 231 24.30 15.49 2.40
N SER A 232 23.29 16.21 1.94
CA SER A 232 22.27 15.69 1.02
C SER A 232 22.20 16.61 -0.21
N PRO A 233 23.09 16.42 -1.18
CA PRO A 233 23.06 17.23 -2.41
C PRO A 233 21.76 17.00 -3.18
N THR A 234 21.31 18.04 -3.88
CA THR A 234 20.23 17.91 -4.85
C THR A 234 20.69 17.08 -6.03
N VAL A 235 19.90 16.08 -6.41
CA VAL A 235 20.06 15.29 -7.62
C VAL A 235 19.23 15.95 -8.73
N GLY A 236 19.87 16.31 -9.83
CA GLY A 236 19.19 16.91 -10.97
C GLY A 236 18.47 15.88 -11.84
N ASP A 237 17.69 16.34 -12.82
CA ASP A 237 16.88 15.49 -13.71
C ASP A 237 17.70 14.46 -14.50
N THR A 238 18.99 14.72 -14.72
CA THR A 238 19.93 13.79 -15.37
C THR A 238 20.59 12.83 -14.40
N GLY A 239 20.24 12.88 -13.10
CA GLY A 239 20.88 12.12 -12.04
C GLY A 239 22.19 12.73 -11.54
N ALA A 240 22.64 13.86 -12.08
CA ALA A 240 23.88 14.52 -11.69
C ALA A 240 23.74 15.20 -10.32
N PHE A 241 24.80 15.11 -9.51
CA PHE A 241 24.90 15.79 -8.22
C PHE A 241 26.31 16.37 -8.00
N ALA A 242 26.41 17.38 -7.14
CA ALA A 242 27.65 17.93 -6.69
C ALA A 242 27.58 18.36 -5.24
N GLN A 243 28.60 18.03 -4.44
CA GLN A 243 28.69 18.36 -3.03
C GLN A 243 30.07 18.87 -2.66
N ALA A 244 30.13 20.08 -2.14
CA ALA A 244 31.36 20.61 -1.55
C ALA A 244 31.62 19.99 -0.16
N VAL A 245 32.83 19.54 0.07
CA VAL A 245 33.34 19.04 1.37
C VAL A 245 34.61 19.78 1.73
N VAL A 246 34.87 19.97 3.03
CA VAL A 246 36.08 20.59 3.55
C VAL A 246 36.98 19.51 4.12
N LEU A 247 38.14 19.29 3.51
CA LEU A 247 39.13 18.31 3.94
C LEU A 247 39.89 18.78 5.18
N THR A 248 40.37 17.83 5.95
CA THR A 248 41.33 18.01 7.04
C THR A 248 42.70 17.50 6.59
N GLU A 249 43.80 18.05 7.19
CA GLU A 249 45.16 17.62 6.85
C GLU A 249 45.33 16.10 6.98
N GLY A 250 45.99 15.47 6.03
CA GLY A 250 46.19 14.04 5.93
C GLY A 250 45.07 13.33 5.17
N THR A 251 44.84 12.08 5.47
CA THR A 251 43.90 11.21 4.75
C THR A 251 42.45 11.46 5.18
N ASN A 252 41.59 11.72 4.19
CA ASN A 252 40.17 11.92 4.32
C ASN A 252 39.41 10.77 3.64
N THR A 253 38.43 10.21 4.36
CA THR A 253 37.51 9.21 3.81
C THR A 253 36.16 9.85 3.57
N ILE A 254 35.65 9.75 2.34
CA ILE A 254 34.37 10.30 1.93
C ILE A 254 33.48 9.14 1.45
N LYS A 255 32.35 8.94 2.12
CA LYS A 255 31.36 7.91 1.72
C LYS A 255 30.20 8.57 1.00
N VAL A 256 29.91 8.12 -0.21
CA VAL A 256 28.75 8.54 -1.00
C VAL A 256 27.79 7.37 -1.09
N THR A 257 26.51 7.60 -0.79
CA THR A 257 25.46 6.59 -0.88
C THR A 257 24.28 7.14 -1.68
N ALA A 258 23.89 6.43 -2.71
CA ALA A 258 22.63 6.63 -3.44
C ALA A 258 21.57 5.70 -2.87
N MET A 259 20.33 6.18 -2.73
CA MET A 259 19.17 5.41 -2.27
C MET A 259 17.98 5.74 -3.15
N ASP A 260 17.33 4.69 -3.67
CA ASP A 260 16.12 4.79 -4.48
C ASP A 260 14.84 4.93 -3.62
N ALA A 261 13.69 5.06 -4.27
CA ALA A 261 12.40 5.19 -3.61
C ALA A 261 11.90 3.88 -2.97
N ALA A 262 12.45 2.71 -3.36
CA ALA A 262 12.18 1.41 -2.74
C ALA A 262 13.07 1.12 -1.53
N GLY A 263 14.04 2.04 -1.22
CA GLY A 263 14.98 1.93 -0.11
C GLY A 263 16.21 1.08 -0.38
N LYS A 264 16.48 0.71 -1.66
CA LYS A 264 17.74 0.04 -2.05
C LYS A 264 18.86 1.06 -2.15
N THR A 265 20.10 0.63 -1.87
CA THR A 265 21.25 1.52 -1.80
C THR A 265 22.45 1.01 -2.54
N THR A 266 23.20 1.94 -3.15
CA THR A 266 24.56 1.74 -3.68
C THR A 266 25.50 2.73 -3.02
N GLY A 267 26.67 2.26 -2.55
CA GLY A 267 27.66 3.09 -1.86
C GLY A 267 29.03 3.03 -2.51
N ILE A 268 29.70 4.18 -2.56
CA ILE A 268 31.11 4.32 -2.97
C ILE A 268 31.87 5.03 -1.87
N THR A 269 33.06 4.54 -1.55
CA THR A 269 33.98 5.18 -0.60
C THR A 269 35.21 5.67 -1.35
N LEU A 270 35.54 6.95 -1.17
CA LEU A 270 36.73 7.61 -1.74
C LEU A 270 37.72 7.91 -0.63
N THR A 271 39.00 7.84 -0.94
CA THR A 271 40.09 8.37 -0.08
C THR A 271 40.76 9.52 -0.81
N VAL A 272 40.98 10.64 -0.10
CA VAL A 272 41.67 11.85 -0.60
C VAL A 272 42.61 12.33 0.47
N SER A 273 43.83 12.66 0.13
CA SER A 273 44.79 13.21 1.08
C SER A 273 44.96 14.72 0.86
N LEU A 274 44.78 15.50 1.91
CA LEU A 274 45.16 16.91 1.94
C LEU A 274 46.59 17.00 2.45
N ASP A 275 47.47 17.66 1.67
CA ASP A 275 48.83 17.98 2.08
C ASP A 275 49.09 19.45 1.76
N THR A 276 49.12 20.27 2.77
CA THR A 276 49.40 21.72 2.70
C THR A 276 50.80 22.04 3.19
N THR A 277 51.59 21.01 3.52
CA THR A 277 52.95 21.20 4.03
C THR A 277 53.86 21.74 2.90
N VAL A 278 54.60 22.77 3.22
CA VAL A 278 55.57 23.36 2.29
C VAL A 278 56.91 22.65 2.52
N PRO A 279 57.51 22.08 1.45
CA PRO A 279 58.82 21.46 1.56
C PRO A 279 59.87 22.50 1.99
N THR A 280 60.76 22.11 2.86
CA THR A 280 61.86 22.98 3.31
C THR A 280 63.20 22.49 2.78
N VAL A 281 64.06 23.45 2.35
CA VAL A 281 65.41 23.14 1.98
C VAL A 281 66.30 23.20 3.26
N LYS A 282 66.78 22.05 3.71
CA LYS A 282 67.59 21.91 4.90
C LYS A 282 69.06 22.29 4.69
N SER A 283 69.60 21.89 3.56
CA SER A 283 70.99 22.19 3.24
C SER A 283 71.23 22.32 1.73
N VAL A 284 72.19 23.12 1.34
CA VAL A 284 72.71 23.28 0.02
C VAL A 284 74.24 23.21 0.08
N VAL A 285 74.85 22.33 -0.69
CA VAL A 285 76.30 22.22 -0.82
C VAL A 285 76.66 22.36 -2.29
N MET A 286 77.67 23.20 -2.58
CA MET A 286 78.21 23.38 -3.90
C MET A 286 79.67 22.97 -3.88
N SER A 287 80.11 22.11 -4.85
CA SER A 287 81.47 21.61 -4.90
C SER A 287 81.94 21.50 -6.33
N PRO A 288 83.08 22.07 -6.69
CA PRO A 288 83.92 22.91 -5.83
C PRO A 288 83.32 24.34 -5.62
N ASN A 289 83.63 24.96 -4.46
CA ASN A 289 83.33 26.37 -4.22
C ASN A 289 84.51 27.01 -3.45
N PRO A 290 85.30 27.91 -4.07
CA PRO A 290 85.05 28.51 -5.37
C PRO A 290 85.34 27.57 -6.60
N ALA A 291 84.55 27.75 -7.66
CA ALA A 291 84.75 27.06 -8.91
C ALA A 291 85.57 27.87 -9.92
N ASN A 292 86.26 27.17 -10.89
CA ASN A 292 86.96 27.86 -12.02
C ASN A 292 85.91 28.35 -13.05
N VAL A 293 86.33 29.40 -13.81
CA VAL A 293 85.48 29.90 -14.90
C VAL A 293 85.19 28.76 -15.90
N SER A 294 83.89 28.57 -16.22
CA SER A 294 83.44 27.50 -17.12
C SER A 294 83.59 26.07 -16.55
N GLY A 295 83.98 25.92 -15.27
CA GLY A 295 84.04 24.62 -14.58
C GLY A 295 82.65 24.12 -14.15
N SER A 296 82.53 22.80 -14.05
CA SER A 296 81.31 22.17 -13.52
C SER A 296 81.23 22.30 -12.01
N VAL A 297 80.05 22.56 -11.47
CA VAL A 297 79.73 22.57 -10.05
C VAL A 297 78.65 21.55 -9.78
N VAL A 298 78.88 20.70 -8.84
CA VAL A 298 77.84 19.80 -8.30
C VAL A 298 77.08 20.53 -7.16
N ILE A 299 75.76 20.63 -7.28
CA ILE A 299 74.90 21.19 -6.30
C ILE A 299 74.13 20.00 -5.65
N THR A 300 74.30 19.85 -4.34
CA THR A 300 73.57 18.85 -3.57
C THR A 300 72.62 19.57 -2.65
N LEU A 301 71.32 19.17 -2.69
CA LEU A 301 70.25 19.71 -1.89
C LEU A 301 69.67 18.64 -0.97
N GLU A 302 69.45 18.97 0.29
CA GLU A 302 68.63 18.18 1.21
C GLU A 302 67.32 18.92 1.41
N VAL A 303 66.22 18.26 1.11
CA VAL A 303 64.85 18.80 1.26
C VAL A 303 64.03 17.89 2.13
N GLU A 304 63.13 18.45 2.89
CA GLU A 304 62.15 17.76 3.73
C GLU A 304 60.77 18.31 3.52
#